data_841c84d1fce5a306ab2c7080bb28e88e
#
_entry.id   841c84d1fce5a306ab2c7080bb28e88e
#
_cell.length_a   1.000
_cell.length_b   1.000
_cell.length_c   1.000
_cell.angle_alpha   90.00
_cell.angle_beta   90.00
_cell.angle_gamma   90.00
#
_symmetry.space_group_name_H-M   'P 1'
#
loop_
_entity.id
_entity.type
_entity.pdbx_description
1 polymer ?
#
loop_
_entity_poly.entity_id
_entity_poly.type
_entity_poly.pdbx_seq_one_letter_code
_entity_poly.pdbx_strand_id
1 'polypeptide(L)'
;MRILFVTANRVGDAVLSTGILAHLAAKYPTAEITVAAGPAAISLFRTLPNLHRLIVMEKKRYGAHWLSLWRDCVASRWDIIVDLRRSALAYCLMAGQRFIIPKAKREMHRVELLASTIGLGATPPAPTLWLENSTEDETEGGQKIAIAPAANWIGKQWSAERFAELAGRLSAPTGLFANARIAVFAAEAERDQVQALFDNLPKDSYDDLVGVGDLSDVAHLLSRCNFFVGNDSGLMHMSAALGVPTLGLFGPSRTEHYAPWGPKCGYVRTKKSYEEIVGAPGYDHRTTGSLMGGLTVDAVESAARQLVERIGTSQ
;
A
#
# COMPACT_ATOMS: atom_id res chain seq x y z
N MET A 1 23.17 9.43 -16.79
CA MET A 1 21.75 9.61 -17.14
C MET A 1 20.98 10.01 -15.89
N ARG A 2 20.09 11.03 -15.96
CA ARG A 2 19.34 11.53 -14.80
C ARG A 2 17.85 11.34 -15.00
N ILE A 3 17.20 10.72 -14.01
CA ILE A 3 15.76 10.46 -14.00
C ILE A 3 15.11 11.21 -12.85
N LEU A 4 14.08 12.00 -13.13
CA LEU A 4 13.19 12.59 -12.12
C LEU A 4 11.88 11.80 -12.08
N PHE A 5 11.57 11.24 -10.92
CA PHE A 5 10.33 10.49 -10.68
C PHE A 5 9.46 11.20 -9.65
N VAL A 6 8.35 11.78 -10.10
CA VAL A 6 7.40 12.52 -9.25
C VAL A 6 6.20 11.65 -8.98
N THR A 7 6.05 11.20 -7.74
CA THR A 7 4.96 10.29 -7.34
C THR A 7 4.01 10.90 -6.32
N ALA A 8 3.12 10.09 -5.75
CA ALA A 8 2.01 10.51 -4.92
C ALA A 8 2.41 10.87 -3.48
N ASN A 9 1.52 11.61 -2.80
CA ASN A 9 1.66 11.90 -1.38
C ASN A 9 1.05 10.82 -0.49
N ARG A 10 0.07 10.07 -1.02
CA ARG A 10 -0.56 8.96 -0.30
C ARG A 10 0.31 7.72 -0.40
N VAL A 11 0.47 7.01 0.70
CA VAL A 11 1.30 5.80 0.79
C VAL A 11 0.89 4.75 -0.24
N GLY A 12 -0.39 4.40 -0.31
CA GLY A 12 -0.87 3.39 -1.26
C GLY A 12 -0.57 3.73 -2.73
N ASP A 13 -0.85 4.97 -3.16
CA ASP A 13 -0.54 5.41 -4.53
C ASP A 13 0.97 5.43 -4.82
N ALA A 14 1.79 5.77 -3.82
CA ALA A 14 3.25 5.74 -3.94
C ALA A 14 3.75 4.31 -4.10
N VAL A 15 3.28 3.37 -3.28
CA VAL A 15 3.61 1.93 -3.39
C VAL A 15 3.20 1.39 -4.75
N LEU A 16 1.98 1.67 -5.22
CA LEU A 16 1.52 1.20 -6.54
C LEU A 16 2.38 1.71 -7.69
N SER A 17 3.13 2.81 -7.50
CA SER A 17 4.04 3.37 -8.51
C SER A 17 5.43 2.75 -8.52
N THR A 18 5.81 1.97 -7.51
CA THR A 18 7.16 1.42 -7.37
C THR A 18 7.53 0.44 -8.48
N GLY A 19 6.55 -0.28 -9.05
CA GLY A 19 6.81 -1.18 -10.18
C GLY A 19 7.40 -0.47 -11.39
N ILE A 20 6.90 0.72 -11.75
CA ILE A 20 7.48 1.53 -12.82
C ILE A 20 8.91 1.94 -12.47
N LEU A 21 9.11 2.36 -11.23
CA LEU A 21 10.41 2.82 -10.75
C LEU A 21 11.44 1.68 -10.76
N ALA A 22 11.03 0.47 -10.33
CA ALA A 22 11.86 -0.74 -10.42
C ALA A 22 12.22 -1.07 -11.87
N HIS A 23 11.25 -0.99 -12.79
CA HIS A 23 11.50 -1.19 -14.21
C HIS A 23 12.53 -0.19 -14.76
N LEU A 24 12.42 1.09 -14.40
CA LEU A 24 13.38 2.11 -14.85
C LEU A 24 14.76 1.91 -14.25
N ALA A 25 14.85 1.55 -12.97
CA ALA A 25 16.13 1.26 -12.31
C ALA A 25 16.85 0.05 -12.95
N ALA A 26 16.10 -1.00 -13.26
CA ALA A 26 16.64 -2.18 -13.95
C ALA A 26 17.04 -1.89 -15.41
N LYS A 27 16.24 -1.10 -16.13
CA LYS A 27 16.50 -0.73 -17.53
C LYS A 27 17.71 0.20 -17.68
N TYR A 28 17.96 1.04 -16.68
CA TYR A 28 19.01 2.04 -16.66
C TYR A 28 19.88 1.92 -15.39
N PRO A 29 20.69 0.87 -15.26
CA PRO A 29 21.38 0.53 -14.01
C PRO A 29 22.42 1.55 -13.55
N THR A 30 22.83 2.47 -14.43
CA THR A 30 23.77 3.56 -14.11
C THR A 30 23.11 4.94 -14.02
N ALA A 31 21.77 4.99 -14.07
CA ALA A 31 21.05 6.26 -13.98
C ALA A 31 21.02 6.78 -12.53
N GLU A 32 21.21 8.08 -12.38
CA GLU A 32 20.96 8.82 -11.13
C GLU A 32 19.48 9.09 -11.00
N ILE A 33 18.81 8.42 -10.05
CA ILE A 33 17.35 8.54 -9.86
C ILE A 33 17.06 9.53 -8.71
N THR A 34 16.31 10.57 -9.01
CA THR A 34 15.75 11.50 -8.02
C THR A 34 14.26 11.21 -7.86
N VAL A 35 13.81 10.93 -6.64
CA VAL A 35 12.41 10.67 -6.33
C VAL A 35 11.82 11.85 -5.55
N ALA A 36 10.70 12.39 -6.03
CA ALA A 36 9.90 13.38 -5.33
C ALA A 36 8.57 12.76 -4.86
N ALA A 37 8.36 12.66 -3.55
CA ALA A 37 7.20 12.02 -2.94
C ALA A 37 6.71 12.81 -1.72
N GLY A 38 5.51 12.50 -1.24
CA GLY A 38 4.99 13.09 -0.01
C GLY A 38 5.73 12.61 1.24
N PRO A 39 5.68 13.39 2.35
CA PRO A 39 6.43 13.07 3.57
C PRO A 39 6.11 11.69 4.14
N ALA A 40 4.85 11.26 4.05
CA ALA A 40 4.44 9.95 4.55
C ALA A 40 5.02 8.76 3.74
N ALA A 41 5.38 8.95 2.47
CA ALA A 41 5.81 7.87 1.59
C ALA A 41 7.31 7.89 1.27
N ILE A 42 8.01 8.96 1.60
CA ILE A 42 9.39 9.20 1.13
C ILE A 42 10.38 8.13 1.62
N SER A 43 10.18 7.61 2.83
CA SER A 43 11.05 6.59 3.42
C SER A 43 11.04 5.26 2.65
N LEU A 44 9.96 4.93 1.94
CA LEU A 44 9.85 3.74 1.09
C LEU A 44 10.89 3.68 -0.05
N PHE A 45 11.49 4.81 -0.39
CA PHE A 45 12.43 4.93 -1.51
C PHE A 45 13.90 5.00 -1.08
N ARG A 46 14.21 4.94 0.23
CA ARG A 46 15.60 5.07 0.72
C ARG A 46 16.55 4.02 0.19
N THR A 47 16.06 2.82 0.01
CA THR A 47 16.82 1.64 -0.43
C THR A 47 16.67 1.35 -1.93
N LEU A 48 16.08 2.30 -2.67
CA LEU A 48 15.97 2.20 -4.13
C LEU A 48 17.37 2.08 -4.77
N PRO A 49 17.62 1.09 -5.62
CA PRO A 49 18.84 1.02 -6.42
C PRO A 49 19.05 2.28 -7.26
N ASN A 50 20.29 2.78 -7.28
CA ASN A 50 20.68 3.99 -8.02
C ASN A 50 19.97 5.28 -7.54
N LEU A 51 19.50 5.30 -6.31
CA LEU A 51 18.96 6.50 -5.71
C LEU A 51 20.05 7.58 -5.59
N HIS A 52 19.79 8.73 -6.20
CA HIS A 52 20.67 9.90 -6.08
C HIS A 52 20.14 10.89 -5.02
N ARG A 53 18.83 11.16 -5.05
CA ARG A 53 18.23 12.14 -4.15
C ARG A 53 16.75 11.86 -3.87
N LEU A 54 16.33 12.13 -2.63
CA LEU A 54 14.93 12.19 -2.22
C LEU A 54 14.51 13.64 -2.02
N ILE A 55 13.34 14.02 -2.56
CA ILE A 55 12.74 15.35 -2.39
C ILE A 55 11.38 15.20 -1.74
N VAL A 56 11.24 15.75 -0.54
CA VAL A 56 9.97 15.72 0.21
C VAL A 56 9.03 16.79 -0.31
N MET A 57 7.84 16.38 -0.76
CA MET A 57 6.80 17.27 -1.29
C MET A 57 5.72 17.51 -0.23
N GLU A 58 5.98 18.38 0.73
CA GLU A 58 4.94 18.82 1.66
C GLU A 58 3.91 19.72 0.97
N LYS A 59 2.62 19.39 1.13
CA LYS A 59 1.54 20.19 0.57
C LYS A 59 1.51 21.58 1.21
N LYS A 60 1.79 22.62 0.43
CA LYS A 60 1.76 24.03 0.85
C LYS A 60 0.54 24.76 0.29
N ARG A 61 0.13 25.85 0.93
CA ARG A 61 -0.97 26.71 0.45
C ARG A 61 -0.65 27.20 -0.97
N TYR A 62 -1.70 27.37 -1.78
CA TYR A 62 -1.61 27.84 -3.18
C TYR A 62 -0.67 27.03 -4.08
N GLY A 63 -0.38 25.79 -3.72
CA GLY A 63 0.51 24.95 -4.54
C GLY A 63 2.00 25.33 -4.48
N ALA A 64 2.45 26.09 -3.49
CA ALA A 64 3.84 26.57 -3.38
C ALA A 64 4.88 25.45 -3.29
N HIS A 65 4.47 24.21 -2.94
CA HIS A 65 5.34 23.03 -3.00
C HIS A 65 5.83 22.71 -4.42
N TRP A 66 5.07 23.08 -5.47
CA TRP A 66 5.50 22.92 -6.86
C TRP A 66 6.63 23.89 -7.22
N LEU A 67 6.59 25.12 -6.70
CA LEU A 67 7.67 26.09 -6.86
C LEU A 67 8.93 25.63 -6.13
N SER A 68 8.79 25.04 -4.94
CA SER A 68 9.93 24.46 -4.22
C SER A 68 10.57 23.35 -5.04
N LEU A 69 9.76 22.38 -5.53
CA LEU A 69 10.25 21.28 -6.37
C LEU A 69 10.89 21.81 -7.68
N TRP A 70 10.32 22.82 -8.30
CA TRP A 70 10.89 23.45 -9.48
C TRP A 70 12.28 24.04 -9.20
N ARG A 71 12.45 24.77 -8.11
CA ARG A 71 13.76 25.32 -7.70
C ARG A 71 14.80 24.24 -7.46
N ASP A 72 14.38 23.12 -6.87
CA ASP A 72 15.26 21.97 -6.60
C ASP A 72 15.70 21.24 -7.88
N CYS A 73 14.95 21.37 -8.97
CA CYS A 73 15.14 20.59 -10.20
C CYS A 73 15.57 21.41 -11.41
N VAL A 74 15.35 22.75 -11.44
CA VAL A 74 15.50 23.60 -12.65
C VAL A 74 16.95 23.72 -13.13
N ALA A 75 17.92 23.66 -12.23
CA ALA A 75 19.34 23.73 -12.57
C ALA A 75 19.88 22.43 -13.23
N SER A 76 19.09 21.36 -13.22
CA SER A 76 19.48 20.08 -13.78
C SER A 76 18.85 19.85 -15.15
N ARG A 77 19.61 19.20 -16.03
CA ARG A 77 19.06 18.62 -17.27
C ARG A 77 18.69 17.17 -16.98
N TRP A 78 17.43 16.83 -17.23
CA TRP A 78 16.88 15.50 -17.01
C TRP A 78 16.84 14.72 -18.33
N ASP A 79 17.30 13.48 -18.34
CA ASP A 79 17.13 12.62 -19.50
C ASP A 79 15.68 12.12 -19.58
N ILE A 80 15.12 11.74 -18.41
CA ILE A 80 13.73 11.29 -18.27
C ILE A 80 13.06 12.02 -17.10
N ILE A 81 11.83 12.49 -17.33
CA ILE A 81 10.92 12.91 -16.25
C ILE A 81 9.69 12.00 -16.31
N VAL A 82 9.35 11.37 -15.17
CA VAL A 82 8.09 10.65 -14.96
C VAL A 82 7.25 11.45 -13.98
N ASP A 83 6.14 12.01 -14.43
CA ASP A 83 5.22 12.80 -13.61
C ASP A 83 3.88 12.06 -13.43
N LEU A 84 3.74 11.40 -12.30
CA LEU A 84 2.52 10.68 -11.90
C LEU A 84 1.51 11.59 -11.18
N ARG A 85 1.80 12.88 -11.06
CA ARG A 85 0.92 13.90 -10.48
C ARG A 85 0.23 14.75 -11.54
N ARG A 86 0.64 14.58 -12.80
CA ARG A 86 0.11 15.36 -13.94
C ARG A 86 0.21 16.86 -13.70
N SER A 87 1.36 17.28 -13.22
CA SER A 87 1.65 18.68 -12.91
C SER A 87 2.17 19.43 -14.13
N ALA A 88 2.13 20.76 -14.07
CA ALA A 88 2.81 21.59 -15.07
C ALA A 88 4.34 21.54 -14.97
N LEU A 89 4.88 21.05 -13.85
CA LEU A 89 6.32 21.00 -13.56
C LEU A 89 7.12 20.32 -14.68
N ALA A 90 6.61 19.18 -15.17
CA ALA A 90 7.30 18.42 -16.22
C ALA A 90 7.58 19.23 -17.48
N TYR A 91 6.78 20.26 -17.77
CA TYR A 91 6.95 21.14 -18.92
C TYR A 91 7.88 22.33 -18.63
N CYS A 92 8.07 22.66 -17.35
CA CYS A 92 8.90 23.78 -16.89
C CYS A 92 10.36 23.39 -16.60
N LEU A 93 10.74 22.14 -16.85
CA LEU A 93 12.09 21.62 -16.65
C LEU A 93 12.71 21.18 -17.99
N MET A 94 14.02 21.28 -18.12
CA MET A 94 14.74 20.76 -19.28
C MET A 94 14.79 19.24 -19.22
N ALA A 95 14.17 18.56 -20.20
CA ALA A 95 14.13 17.11 -20.26
C ALA A 95 14.20 16.56 -21.68
N GLY A 96 14.86 15.42 -21.83
CA GLY A 96 14.91 14.66 -23.08
C GLY A 96 13.57 13.97 -23.36
N GLN A 97 13.06 13.24 -22.39
CA GLN A 97 11.76 12.54 -22.48
C GLN A 97 10.87 12.90 -21.27
N ARG A 98 9.57 12.95 -21.52
CA ARG A 98 8.55 13.22 -20.47
C ARG A 98 7.45 12.19 -20.56
N PHE A 99 7.24 11.49 -19.45
CA PHE A 99 6.17 10.53 -19.26
C PHE A 99 5.20 11.10 -18.22
N ILE A 100 4.02 11.48 -18.68
CA ILE A 100 3.00 12.10 -17.83
C ILE A 100 1.82 11.15 -17.75
N ILE A 101 1.35 10.89 -16.53
CA ILE A 101 0.24 9.97 -16.30
C ILE A 101 -0.99 10.38 -17.13
N PRO A 102 -1.59 9.47 -17.90
CA PRO A 102 -2.80 9.78 -18.68
C PRO A 102 -4.02 9.98 -17.77
N LYS A 103 -5.12 10.40 -18.36
CA LYS A 103 -6.42 10.37 -17.65
C LYS A 103 -6.80 8.94 -17.35
N ALA A 104 -7.25 8.69 -16.10
CA ALA A 104 -7.74 7.38 -15.71
C ALA A 104 -8.94 6.96 -16.57
N LYS A 105 -8.94 5.73 -17.06
CA LYS A 105 -10.13 5.07 -17.59
C LYS A 105 -10.92 4.46 -16.44
N ARG A 106 -12.25 4.44 -16.56
CA ARG A 106 -13.16 4.09 -15.47
C ARG A 106 -12.99 2.66 -14.92
N GLU A 107 -12.43 1.75 -15.69
CA GLU A 107 -12.36 0.31 -15.39
C GLU A 107 -10.92 -0.24 -15.35
N MET A 108 -9.93 0.63 -15.19
CA MET A 108 -8.52 0.24 -15.22
C MET A 108 -7.94 0.19 -13.82
N HIS A 109 -7.23 -0.88 -13.49
CA HIS A 109 -6.49 -0.97 -12.23
C HIS A 109 -5.40 0.12 -12.16
N ARG A 110 -5.15 0.62 -10.95
CA ARG A 110 -4.19 1.72 -10.75
C ARG A 110 -2.78 1.37 -11.22
N VAL A 111 -2.33 0.14 -11.02
CA VAL A 111 -1.03 -0.33 -11.51
C VAL A 111 -0.94 -0.28 -13.03
N GLU A 112 -1.98 -0.71 -13.74
CA GLU A 112 -2.04 -0.67 -15.21
C GLU A 112 -2.02 0.78 -15.73
N LEU A 113 -2.79 1.67 -15.09
CA LEU A 113 -2.81 3.09 -15.42
C LEU A 113 -1.41 3.71 -15.24
N LEU A 114 -0.75 3.40 -14.14
CA LEU A 114 0.60 3.87 -13.85
C LEU A 114 1.59 3.34 -14.89
N ALA A 115 1.55 2.05 -15.19
CA ALA A 115 2.42 1.42 -16.18
C ALA A 115 2.18 1.96 -17.60
N SER A 116 0.93 2.33 -17.94
CA SER A 116 0.61 2.95 -19.22
C SER A 116 1.31 4.29 -19.44
N THR A 117 1.74 4.96 -18.37
CA THR A 117 2.51 6.21 -18.43
C THR A 117 3.82 6.05 -19.23
N ILE A 118 4.44 4.87 -19.14
CA ILE A 118 5.69 4.54 -19.86
C ILE A 118 5.50 3.49 -20.94
N GLY A 119 4.25 3.28 -21.39
CA GLY A 119 3.91 2.34 -22.46
C GLY A 119 3.80 0.87 -22.05
N LEU A 120 3.80 0.54 -20.75
CA LEU A 120 3.76 -0.83 -20.22
C LEU A 120 2.37 -1.26 -19.69
N GLY A 121 1.30 -0.60 -20.11
CA GLY A 121 -0.05 -0.89 -19.59
C GLY A 121 -0.55 -2.31 -19.86
N ALA A 122 -0.08 -2.97 -20.93
CA ALA A 122 -0.45 -4.35 -21.26
C ALA A 122 0.29 -5.41 -20.40
N THR A 123 1.50 -5.09 -19.93
CA THR A 123 2.34 -5.92 -19.08
C THR A 123 2.88 -5.10 -17.92
N PRO A 124 2.03 -4.68 -17.00
CA PRO A 124 2.42 -3.77 -15.95
C PRO A 124 3.41 -4.43 -14.98
N PRO A 125 4.55 -3.77 -14.70
CA PRO A 125 5.48 -4.26 -13.70
C PRO A 125 4.83 -4.23 -12.33
N ALA A 126 4.95 -5.33 -11.59
CA ALA A 126 4.39 -5.42 -10.24
C ALA A 126 5.04 -4.39 -9.30
N PRO A 127 4.25 -3.75 -8.43
CA PRO A 127 4.82 -2.97 -7.34
C PRO A 127 5.80 -3.81 -6.52
N THR A 128 6.90 -3.20 -6.12
CA THR A 128 7.91 -3.83 -5.27
C THR A 128 8.49 -2.82 -4.30
N LEU A 129 8.93 -3.29 -3.14
CA LEU A 129 9.64 -2.47 -2.17
C LEU A 129 11.05 -3.03 -1.99
N TRP A 130 12.00 -2.15 -1.78
CA TRP A 130 13.38 -2.51 -1.52
C TRP A 130 13.60 -2.48 -0.01
N LEU A 131 14.17 -3.54 0.53
CA LEU A 131 14.52 -3.66 1.94
C LEU A 131 16.02 -3.52 2.09
N GLU A 132 16.47 -2.97 3.21
CA GLU A 132 17.85 -3.06 3.60
C GLU A 132 18.19 -4.53 3.93
N ASN A 133 19.38 -4.98 3.53
CA ASN A 133 19.84 -6.31 3.90
C ASN A 133 20.02 -6.35 5.42
N SER A 134 19.06 -6.93 6.12
CA SER A 134 19.23 -7.20 7.56
C SER A 134 20.09 -8.44 7.73
N THR A 135 21.14 -8.30 8.54
CA THR A 135 21.98 -9.41 8.99
C THR A 135 21.36 -10.20 10.16
N GLU A 136 20.14 -9.84 10.57
CA GLU A 136 19.43 -10.53 11.63
C GLU A 136 18.84 -11.84 11.09
N ASP A 137 19.15 -12.93 11.78
CA ASP A 137 18.69 -14.29 11.46
C ASP A 137 17.17 -14.33 11.26
N GLU A 138 16.74 -14.71 10.05
CA GLU A 138 15.33 -14.82 9.64
C GLU A 138 14.58 -15.96 10.36
N THR A 139 15.24 -16.70 11.24
CA THR A 139 14.76 -18.00 11.77
C THR A 139 14.20 -17.97 13.19
N GLU A 140 14.31 -16.87 13.94
CA GLU A 140 13.71 -16.77 15.26
C GLU A 140 12.31 -16.16 15.24
N GLY A 141 11.30 -17.00 15.10
CA GLY A 141 9.93 -16.61 15.34
C GLY A 141 8.94 -17.48 14.54
N GLY A 142 7.99 -18.09 15.23
CA GLY A 142 6.87 -18.84 14.64
C GLY A 142 6.08 -18.01 13.61
N GLN A 143 5.05 -18.60 13.05
CA GLN A 143 4.19 -17.92 12.07
C GLN A 143 3.65 -16.60 12.61
N LYS A 144 3.58 -15.56 11.75
CA LYS A 144 3.02 -14.25 12.08
C LYS A 144 1.93 -13.85 11.08
N ILE A 145 0.80 -13.34 11.62
CA ILE A 145 -0.29 -12.75 10.84
C ILE A 145 -0.26 -11.24 11.04
N ALA A 146 -0.03 -10.48 9.99
CA ALA A 146 -0.16 -9.03 10.01
C ALA A 146 -1.63 -8.61 9.93
N ILE A 147 -2.07 -7.74 10.84
CA ILE A 147 -3.40 -7.14 10.84
C ILE A 147 -3.27 -5.63 10.75
N ALA A 148 -3.93 -5.00 9.76
CA ALA A 148 -4.03 -3.55 9.62
C ALA A 148 -5.50 -3.11 9.69
N PRO A 149 -6.04 -2.86 10.90
CA PRO A 149 -7.46 -2.60 11.12
C PRO A 149 -7.84 -1.14 10.86
N ALA A 150 -6.87 -0.22 10.83
CA ALA A 150 -7.11 1.19 10.57
C ALA A 150 -7.21 1.51 9.07
N ALA A 151 -7.89 2.60 8.76
CA ALA A 151 -7.89 3.21 7.44
C ALA A 151 -8.11 4.73 7.59
N ASN A 152 -7.62 5.50 6.62
CA ASN A 152 -7.71 6.97 6.60
C ASN A 152 -9.14 7.53 6.51
N TRP A 153 -10.12 6.67 6.32
CA TRP A 153 -11.54 7.01 6.30
C TRP A 153 -12.35 5.91 7.01
N ILE A 154 -13.13 6.32 8.01
CA ILE A 154 -13.92 5.43 8.86
C ILE A 154 -14.86 4.50 8.07
N GLY A 155 -15.39 4.97 6.93
CA GLY A 155 -16.25 4.16 6.07
C GLY A 155 -15.61 2.87 5.55
N LYS A 156 -14.29 2.82 5.48
CA LYS A 156 -13.51 1.66 5.04
C LYS A 156 -13.09 0.73 6.18
N GLN A 157 -13.32 1.12 7.42
CA GLN A 157 -12.84 0.38 8.58
C GLN A 157 -13.80 -0.78 8.91
N TRP A 158 -13.32 -2.00 8.81
CA TRP A 158 -13.97 -3.15 9.40
C TRP A 158 -13.74 -3.10 10.92
N SER A 159 -14.70 -3.54 11.71
CA SER A 159 -14.61 -3.30 13.16
C SER A 159 -13.44 -4.04 13.81
N ALA A 160 -12.83 -3.40 14.80
CA ALA A 160 -11.68 -3.94 15.53
C ALA A 160 -12.02 -5.25 16.25
N GLU A 161 -13.26 -5.39 16.76
CA GLU A 161 -13.75 -6.61 17.42
C GLU A 161 -13.82 -7.78 16.42
N ARG A 162 -14.26 -7.53 15.18
CA ARG A 162 -14.27 -8.56 14.14
C ARG A 162 -12.87 -8.95 13.69
N PHE A 163 -11.93 -8.01 13.65
CA PHE A 163 -10.53 -8.34 13.45
C PHE A 163 -9.98 -9.21 14.57
N ALA A 164 -10.34 -8.95 15.84
CA ALA A 164 -9.93 -9.78 16.98
C ALA A 164 -10.51 -11.20 16.89
N GLU A 165 -11.80 -11.31 16.55
CA GLU A 165 -12.45 -12.61 16.32
C GLU A 165 -11.77 -13.39 15.19
N LEU A 166 -11.51 -12.73 14.05
CA LEU A 166 -10.82 -13.34 12.92
C LEU A 166 -9.41 -13.81 13.33
N ALA A 167 -8.65 -12.94 14.01
CA ALA A 167 -7.30 -13.25 14.51
C ALA A 167 -7.30 -14.52 15.37
N GLY A 168 -8.22 -14.58 16.34
CA GLY A 168 -8.37 -15.74 17.21
C GLY A 168 -8.70 -17.03 16.45
N ARG A 169 -9.58 -16.96 15.42
CA ARG A 169 -9.93 -18.12 14.59
C ARG A 169 -8.75 -18.57 13.71
N LEU A 170 -8.03 -17.63 13.08
CA LEU A 170 -6.90 -17.97 12.20
C LEU A 170 -5.72 -18.53 12.98
N SER A 171 -5.44 -18.05 14.20
CA SER A 171 -4.32 -18.47 15.04
C SER A 171 -4.65 -19.60 16.01
N ALA A 172 -5.91 -20.04 16.09
CA ALA A 172 -6.29 -21.18 16.94
C ALA A 172 -5.42 -22.43 16.63
N PRO A 173 -5.25 -23.37 17.59
CA PRO A 173 -4.46 -24.59 17.36
C PRO A 173 -4.89 -25.39 16.12
N THR A 174 -6.17 -25.31 15.73
CA THR A 174 -6.74 -25.92 14.52
C THR A 174 -7.00 -24.89 13.41
N GLY A 175 -6.55 -23.66 13.59
CA GLY A 175 -6.73 -22.56 12.66
C GLY A 175 -5.82 -22.67 11.43
N LEU A 176 -6.03 -21.79 10.46
CA LEU A 176 -5.27 -21.77 9.21
C LEU A 176 -3.76 -21.52 9.45
N PHE A 177 -3.43 -20.76 10.47
CA PHE A 177 -2.06 -20.43 10.91
C PHE A 177 -1.92 -20.80 12.38
N ALA A 178 -1.92 -22.09 12.67
CA ALA A 178 -1.94 -22.60 14.05
C ALA A 178 -0.85 -21.97 14.92
N ASN A 179 -1.27 -21.40 16.06
CA ASN A 179 -0.42 -20.74 17.04
C ASN A 179 0.37 -19.53 16.49
N ALA A 180 -0.06 -18.93 15.38
CA ALA A 180 0.58 -17.74 14.83
C ALA A 180 0.43 -16.55 15.79
N ARG A 181 1.48 -15.75 15.87
CA ARG A 181 1.46 -14.48 16.60
C ARG A 181 0.83 -13.38 15.72
N ILE A 182 0.06 -12.49 16.34
CA ILE A 182 -0.65 -11.41 15.62
C ILE A 182 0.21 -10.14 15.65
N ALA A 183 0.64 -9.65 14.50
CA ALA A 183 1.36 -8.38 14.37
C ALA A 183 0.36 -7.28 13.96
N VAL A 184 0.09 -6.32 14.86
CA VAL A 184 -0.92 -5.27 14.64
C VAL A 184 -0.24 -3.99 14.17
N PHE A 185 -0.55 -3.56 12.94
CA PHE A 185 0.03 -2.37 12.33
C PHE A 185 -1.01 -1.26 12.19
N ALA A 186 -0.66 -0.07 12.65
CA ALA A 186 -1.40 1.18 12.44
C ALA A 186 -0.44 2.37 12.63
N ALA A 187 -0.83 3.55 12.18
CA ALA A 187 -0.12 4.77 12.54
C ALA A 187 -0.40 5.16 13.99
N GLU A 188 0.51 5.86 14.66
CA GLU A 188 0.30 6.30 16.05
C GLU A 188 -0.98 7.11 16.23
N ALA A 189 -1.31 7.96 15.26
CA ALA A 189 -2.56 8.74 15.27
C ALA A 189 -3.83 7.89 15.12
N GLU A 190 -3.70 6.61 14.82
CA GLU A 190 -4.81 5.66 14.63
C GLU A 190 -4.96 4.71 15.84
N ARG A 191 -4.18 4.89 16.92
CA ARG A 191 -4.17 4.01 18.09
C ARG A 191 -5.57 3.80 18.68
N ASP A 192 -6.35 4.87 18.85
CA ASP A 192 -7.72 4.78 19.38
C ASP A 192 -8.64 3.92 18.50
N GLN A 193 -8.39 3.88 17.19
CA GLN A 193 -9.20 3.09 16.24
C GLN A 193 -8.95 1.59 16.38
N VAL A 194 -7.80 1.20 16.93
CA VAL A 194 -7.37 -0.20 17.06
C VAL A 194 -7.42 -0.71 18.49
N GLN A 195 -7.75 0.14 19.47
CA GLN A 195 -7.75 -0.22 20.89
C GLN A 195 -8.66 -1.42 21.18
N ALA A 196 -9.87 -1.44 20.61
CA ALA A 196 -10.79 -2.56 20.80
C ALA A 196 -10.26 -3.90 20.27
N LEU A 197 -9.31 -3.90 19.32
CA LEU A 197 -8.63 -5.12 18.90
C LEU A 197 -7.74 -5.66 20.03
N PHE A 198 -6.95 -4.79 20.65
CA PHE A 198 -6.06 -5.18 21.77
C PHE A 198 -6.84 -5.64 22.99
N ASP A 199 -7.99 -5.00 23.29
CA ASP A 199 -8.84 -5.34 24.41
C ASP A 199 -9.48 -6.74 24.29
N ASN A 200 -9.59 -7.25 23.05
CA ASN A 200 -10.20 -8.54 22.73
C ASN A 200 -9.18 -9.65 22.38
N LEU A 201 -7.88 -9.35 22.37
CA LEU A 201 -6.83 -10.34 22.16
C LEU A 201 -6.11 -10.70 23.46
N PRO A 202 -5.71 -11.96 23.64
CA PRO A 202 -4.82 -12.34 24.77
C PRO A 202 -3.50 -11.57 24.70
N LYS A 203 -3.05 -11.01 25.83
CA LYS A 203 -1.86 -10.12 25.90
C LYS A 203 -0.58 -10.72 25.30
N ASP A 204 -0.41 -12.04 25.43
CA ASP A 204 0.78 -12.76 24.96
C ASP A 204 0.68 -13.22 23.50
N SER A 205 -0.45 -12.98 22.82
CA SER A 205 -0.72 -13.48 21.47
C SER A 205 -0.38 -12.48 20.35
N TYR A 206 -0.03 -11.25 20.69
CA TYR A 206 0.21 -10.21 19.68
C TYR A 206 1.47 -9.37 19.93
N ASP A 207 1.92 -8.73 18.87
CA ASP A 207 2.92 -7.66 18.86
C ASP A 207 2.21 -6.34 18.54
N ASP A 208 2.29 -5.36 19.45
CA ASP A 208 1.80 -3.99 19.21
C ASP A 208 2.85 -3.23 18.40
N LEU A 209 2.58 -3.07 17.12
CA LEU A 209 3.42 -2.35 16.16
C LEU A 209 2.78 -1.03 15.70
N VAL A 210 1.87 -0.47 16.53
CA VAL A 210 1.27 0.85 16.28
C VAL A 210 2.32 1.93 16.46
N GLY A 211 2.49 2.76 15.45
CA GLY A 211 3.47 3.87 15.46
C GLY A 211 4.93 3.43 15.40
N VAL A 212 5.20 2.16 15.09
CA VAL A 212 6.57 1.67 14.96
C VAL A 212 7.29 2.34 13.78
N GLY A 213 8.38 3.04 14.08
CA GLY A 213 9.30 3.60 13.10
C GLY A 213 8.67 4.38 11.94
N ASP A 214 9.35 4.38 10.81
CA ASP A 214 8.81 4.91 9.55
C ASP A 214 8.36 3.76 8.61
N LEU A 215 7.90 4.08 7.41
CA LEU A 215 7.40 3.05 6.49
C LEU A 215 8.47 2.09 5.98
N SER A 216 9.75 2.41 6.07
CA SER A 216 10.83 1.46 5.77
C SER A 216 10.91 0.39 6.86
N ASP A 217 10.82 0.81 8.14
CA ASP A 217 10.79 -0.11 9.27
C ASP A 217 9.54 -1.00 9.22
N VAL A 218 8.38 -0.39 8.94
CA VAL A 218 7.11 -1.12 8.75
C VAL A 218 7.22 -2.14 7.62
N ALA A 219 7.84 -1.79 6.48
CA ALA A 219 8.02 -2.71 5.36
C ALA A 219 8.90 -3.91 5.77
N HIS A 220 9.95 -3.66 6.54
CA HIS A 220 10.81 -4.72 7.07
C HIS A 220 10.05 -5.69 7.98
N LEU A 221 9.25 -5.17 8.92
CA LEU A 221 8.43 -5.99 9.81
C LEU A 221 7.32 -6.74 9.07
N LEU A 222 6.67 -6.10 8.09
CA LEU A 222 5.66 -6.74 7.24
C LEU A 222 6.23 -7.90 6.42
N SER A 223 7.46 -7.75 5.91
CA SER A 223 8.11 -8.80 5.08
C SER A 223 8.33 -10.10 5.83
N ARG A 224 8.39 -10.04 7.17
CA ARG A 224 8.54 -11.20 8.06
C ARG A 224 7.21 -11.87 8.43
N CYS A 225 6.07 -11.36 7.93
CA CYS A 225 4.76 -11.95 8.18
C CYS A 225 4.42 -13.00 7.12
N ASN A 226 3.73 -14.08 7.55
CA ASN A 226 3.32 -15.17 6.66
C ASN A 226 2.00 -14.88 5.95
N PHE A 227 1.21 -13.95 6.49
CA PHE A 227 -0.08 -13.55 5.94
C PHE A 227 -0.42 -12.14 6.39
N PHE A 228 -1.13 -11.41 5.55
CA PHE A 228 -1.66 -10.08 5.86
C PHE A 228 -3.17 -10.06 5.62
N VAL A 229 -3.90 -9.48 6.57
CA VAL A 229 -5.31 -9.11 6.39
C VAL A 229 -5.55 -7.68 6.89
N GLY A 230 -6.21 -6.86 6.09
CA GLY A 230 -6.47 -5.48 6.48
C GLY A 230 -7.41 -4.75 5.54
N ASN A 231 -7.85 -3.57 5.95
CA ASN A 231 -8.69 -2.71 5.14
C ASN A 231 -7.94 -2.19 3.90
N ASP A 232 -8.67 -1.68 2.89
CA ASP A 232 -8.12 -0.96 1.75
C ASP A 232 -7.30 0.26 2.22
N SER A 233 -6.00 0.07 2.38
CA SER A 233 -5.04 1.02 2.96
C SER A 233 -3.67 0.93 2.30
N GLY A 234 -2.76 1.85 2.68
CA GLY A 234 -1.36 1.82 2.23
C GLY A 234 -0.62 0.56 2.65
N LEU A 235 -0.89 0.05 3.86
CA LEU A 235 -0.27 -1.16 4.41
C LEU A 235 -0.63 -2.42 3.61
N MET A 236 -1.87 -2.53 3.12
CA MET A 236 -2.30 -3.61 2.24
C MET A 236 -1.46 -3.62 0.94
N HIS A 237 -1.25 -2.46 0.32
CA HIS A 237 -0.42 -2.36 -0.87
C HIS A 237 1.06 -2.63 -0.59
N MET A 238 1.56 -2.22 0.58
CA MET A 238 2.94 -2.54 1.00
C MET A 238 3.13 -4.04 1.16
N SER A 239 2.23 -4.72 1.85
CA SER A 239 2.26 -6.18 2.02
C SER A 239 2.26 -6.91 0.67
N ALA A 240 1.38 -6.50 -0.24
CA ALA A 240 1.33 -7.05 -1.60
C ALA A 240 2.64 -6.82 -2.37
N ALA A 241 3.22 -5.61 -2.29
CA ALA A 241 4.47 -5.26 -2.96
C ALA A 241 5.70 -5.98 -2.38
N LEU A 242 5.63 -6.44 -1.13
CA LEU A 242 6.64 -7.29 -0.46
C LEU A 242 6.48 -8.78 -0.80
N GLY A 243 5.42 -9.15 -1.54
CA GLY A 243 5.15 -10.56 -1.89
C GLY A 243 4.56 -11.39 -0.75
N VAL A 244 4.14 -10.75 0.34
CA VAL A 244 3.42 -11.40 1.45
C VAL A 244 2.01 -11.80 0.98
N PRO A 245 1.52 -13.01 1.28
CA PRO A 245 0.13 -13.37 1.02
C PRO A 245 -0.83 -12.36 1.62
N THR A 246 -1.60 -11.65 0.80
CA THR A 246 -2.35 -10.45 1.20
C THR A 246 -3.84 -10.57 0.89
N LEU A 247 -4.69 -10.47 1.92
CA LEU A 247 -6.14 -10.38 1.81
C LEU A 247 -6.62 -8.97 2.14
N GLY A 248 -7.12 -8.24 1.14
CA GLY A 248 -7.70 -6.93 1.30
C GLY A 248 -9.21 -6.96 1.60
N LEU A 249 -9.68 -6.16 2.57
CA LEU A 249 -11.08 -6.02 2.93
C LEU A 249 -11.67 -4.76 2.29
N PHE A 250 -12.77 -4.93 1.54
CA PHE A 250 -13.36 -3.87 0.75
C PHE A 250 -14.85 -3.65 1.07
N GLY A 251 -15.25 -2.39 1.11
CA GLY A 251 -16.63 -1.93 1.19
C GLY A 251 -16.85 -0.79 0.20
N PRO A 252 -16.77 0.48 0.64
CA PRO A 252 -17.00 1.66 -0.20
C PRO A 252 -15.78 2.03 -1.06
N SER A 253 -15.08 1.04 -1.60
CA SER A 253 -13.94 1.19 -2.52
C SER A 253 -14.12 0.32 -3.74
N ARG A 254 -13.58 0.79 -4.86
CA ARG A 254 -13.59 0.04 -6.12
C ARG A 254 -12.44 -0.95 -6.15
N THR A 255 -12.75 -2.23 -6.09
CA THR A 255 -11.76 -3.31 -6.18
C THR A 255 -11.05 -3.34 -7.52
N GLU A 256 -11.76 -2.96 -8.60
CA GLU A 256 -11.23 -2.85 -9.95
C GLU A 256 -10.05 -1.89 -10.05
N HIS A 257 -9.99 -0.89 -9.16
CA HIS A 257 -8.92 0.11 -9.14
C HIS A 257 -7.82 -0.18 -8.13
N TYR A 258 -8.18 -0.77 -6.98
CA TYR A 258 -7.31 -0.81 -5.80
C TYR A 258 -7.21 -2.17 -5.12
N ALA A 259 -7.69 -3.27 -5.72
CA ALA A 259 -7.39 -4.59 -5.16
C ALA A 259 -5.88 -4.78 -4.99
N PRO A 260 -5.40 -5.51 -3.97
CA PRO A 260 -3.98 -5.76 -3.81
C PRO A 260 -3.43 -6.50 -5.05
N TRP A 261 -2.29 -6.03 -5.56
CA TRP A 261 -1.73 -6.48 -6.83
C TRP A 261 -0.68 -7.57 -6.64
N GLY A 262 -0.89 -8.73 -7.26
CA GLY A 262 0.08 -9.82 -7.28
C GLY A 262 -0.57 -11.21 -7.23
N PRO A 263 0.18 -12.27 -7.55
CA PRO A 263 -0.34 -13.64 -7.59
C PRO A 263 -0.74 -14.17 -6.20
N LYS A 264 -0.09 -13.67 -5.14
CA LYS A 264 -0.38 -14.03 -3.75
C LYS A 264 -1.43 -13.11 -3.09
N CYS A 265 -2.19 -12.37 -3.89
CA CYS A 265 -3.14 -11.39 -3.39
C CYS A 265 -4.58 -11.81 -3.64
N GLY A 266 -5.47 -11.48 -2.71
CA GLY A 266 -6.91 -11.65 -2.82
C GLY A 266 -7.65 -10.52 -2.14
N TYR A 267 -8.93 -10.45 -2.38
CA TYR A 267 -9.81 -9.51 -1.67
C TYR A 267 -11.16 -10.15 -1.38
N VAL A 268 -11.81 -9.63 -0.37
CA VAL A 268 -13.20 -9.90 -0.05
C VAL A 268 -13.92 -8.59 0.18
N ARG A 269 -15.17 -8.48 -0.26
CA ARG A 269 -15.94 -7.25 -0.15
C ARG A 269 -17.31 -7.47 0.44
N THR A 270 -17.93 -6.37 0.89
CA THR A 270 -19.33 -6.35 1.26
C THR A 270 -20.21 -6.75 0.07
N LYS A 271 -21.40 -7.30 0.35
CA LYS A 271 -22.36 -7.70 -0.70
C LYS A 271 -22.83 -6.52 -1.56
N LYS A 272 -22.96 -5.33 -0.95
CA LYS A 272 -23.35 -4.10 -1.67
C LYS A 272 -22.20 -3.61 -2.55
N SER A 273 -22.50 -3.20 -3.76
CA SER A 273 -21.57 -2.57 -4.68
C SER A 273 -21.13 -1.18 -4.18
N TYR A 274 -20.08 -0.63 -4.76
CA TYR A 274 -19.66 0.75 -4.50
C TYR A 274 -20.78 1.73 -4.79
N GLU A 275 -21.47 1.57 -5.93
CA GLU A 275 -22.57 2.42 -6.38
C GLU A 275 -23.78 2.37 -5.42
N GLU A 276 -24.14 1.18 -4.92
CA GLU A 276 -25.21 0.99 -3.94
C GLU A 276 -24.88 1.64 -2.59
N ILE A 277 -23.61 1.60 -2.19
CA ILE A 277 -23.17 2.20 -0.93
C ILE A 277 -23.17 3.73 -1.02
N VAL A 278 -22.53 4.30 -2.07
CA VAL A 278 -22.36 5.77 -2.22
C VAL A 278 -23.64 6.43 -2.72
N GLY A 279 -24.51 5.69 -3.41
CA GLY A 279 -25.83 6.15 -3.89
C GLY A 279 -26.94 6.01 -2.86
N ALA A 280 -26.67 5.47 -1.68
CA ALA A 280 -27.70 5.29 -0.65
C ALA A 280 -28.24 6.63 -0.13
N PRO A 281 -29.55 6.76 0.10
CA PRO A 281 -30.11 7.97 0.69
C PRO A 281 -29.43 8.32 2.02
N GLY A 282 -29.07 9.59 2.19
CA GLY A 282 -28.39 10.08 3.41
C GLY A 282 -26.90 9.76 3.49
N TYR A 283 -26.29 9.20 2.45
CA TYR A 283 -24.85 8.99 2.42
C TYR A 283 -24.10 10.33 2.39
N ASP A 284 -23.21 10.51 3.37
CA ASP A 284 -22.21 11.58 3.39
C ASP A 284 -20.86 10.97 3.85
N HIS A 285 -19.86 11.04 3.00
CA HIS A 285 -18.53 10.47 3.27
C HIS A 285 -17.85 11.03 4.52
N ARG A 286 -18.34 12.15 5.07
CA ARG A 286 -17.76 12.79 6.26
C ARG A 286 -18.43 12.35 7.55
N THR A 287 -19.69 11.98 7.50
CA THR A 287 -20.53 11.71 8.68
C THR A 287 -21.02 10.28 8.77
N THR A 288 -21.04 9.55 7.64
CA THR A 288 -21.44 8.14 7.64
C THR A 288 -20.32 7.31 8.30
N GLY A 289 -20.68 6.52 9.32
CA GLY A 289 -19.75 5.61 10.00
C GLY A 289 -19.24 4.47 9.11
N SER A 290 -18.81 3.38 9.71
CA SER A 290 -18.31 2.22 8.96
C SER A 290 -19.35 1.67 7.99
N LEU A 291 -18.93 1.44 6.76
CA LEU A 291 -19.73 0.86 5.67
C LEU A 291 -19.36 -0.62 5.43
N MET A 292 -18.56 -1.19 6.34
CA MET A 292 -18.05 -2.56 6.28
C MET A 292 -18.95 -3.56 7.03
N GLY A 293 -20.06 -3.12 7.62
CA GLY A 293 -20.93 -3.93 8.48
C GLY A 293 -21.48 -5.20 7.83
N GLY A 294 -21.67 -5.19 6.51
CA GLY A 294 -22.13 -6.37 5.74
C GLY A 294 -21.05 -7.45 5.51
N LEU A 295 -19.79 -7.22 5.87
CA LEU A 295 -18.72 -8.21 5.75
C LEU A 295 -18.62 -9.01 7.06
N THR A 296 -18.93 -10.30 7.02
CA THR A 296 -18.88 -11.20 8.17
C THR A 296 -17.51 -11.80 8.38
N VAL A 297 -17.19 -12.23 9.62
CA VAL A 297 -15.94 -12.93 9.94
C VAL A 297 -15.84 -14.23 9.15
N ASP A 298 -16.93 -14.99 9.02
CA ASP A 298 -16.97 -16.24 8.24
C ASP A 298 -16.59 -16.02 6.77
N ALA A 299 -17.07 -14.93 6.17
CA ALA A 299 -16.74 -14.60 4.78
C ALA A 299 -15.24 -14.27 4.62
N VAL A 300 -14.66 -13.55 5.58
CA VAL A 300 -13.23 -13.19 5.57
C VAL A 300 -12.37 -14.42 5.82
N GLU A 301 -12.72 -15.26 6.79
CA GLU A 301 -12.02 -16.52 7.07
C GLU A 301 -12.05 -17.47 5.86
N SER A 302 -13.21 -17.64 5.23
CA SER A 302 -13.35 -18.43 4.00
C SER A 302 -12.46 -17.91 2.87
N ALA A 303 -12.43 -16.59 2.67
CA ALA A 303 -11.57 -15.95 1.67
C ALA A 303 -10.08 -16.15 1.97
N ALA A 304 -9.68 -16.11 3.25
CA ALA A 304 -8.31 -16.39 3.67
C ALA A 304 -7.90 -17.82 3.34
N ARG A 305 -8.76 -18.81 3.65
CA ARG A 305 -8.53 -20.22 3.33
C ARG A 305 -8.38 -20.44 1.82
N GLN A 306 -9.30 -19.90 1.02
CA GLN A 306 -9.25 -20.00 -0.44
C GLN A 306 -7.98 -19.39 -1.02
N LEU A 307 -7.53 -18.23 -0.47
CA LEU A 307 -6.30 -17.59 -0.90
C LEU A 307 -5.07 -18.45 -0.63
N VAL A 308 -4.96 -19.02 0.59
CA VAL A 308 -3.83 -19.88 0.98
C VAL A 308 -3.81 -21.17 0.16
N GLU A 309 -4.96 -21.83 -0.05
CA GLU A 309 -5.09 -23.02 -0.90
C GLU A 309 -4.64 -22.72 -2.33
N ARG A 310 -5.10 -21.60 -2.92
CA ARG A 310 -4.68 -21.21 -4.28
C ARG A 310 -3.18 -20.99 -4.39
N ILE A 311 -2.55 -20.37 -3.38
CA ILE A 311 -1.10 -20.15 -3.37
C ILE A 311 -0.35 -21.46 -3.25
N GLY A 312 -0.80 -22.37 -2.38
CA GLY A 312 -0.18 -23.68 -2.16
C GLY A 312 -0.26 -24.60 -3.38
N THR A 313 -1.31 -24.49 -4.21
CA THR A 313 -1.46 -25.26 -5.45
C THR A 313 -0.66 -24.68 -6.63
N SER A 314 -0.11 -23.48 -6.50
CA SER A 314 0.64 -22.80 -7.57
C SER A 314 2.16 -22.93 -7.43
N GLN A 315 2.63 -23.66 -6.40
CA GLN A 315 4.04 -24.05 -6.20
C GLN A 315 4.28 -25.47 -6.70
#